data_fb75dd68405d2341d7210adf8b11fb56
#
_entry.id   fb75dd68405d2341d7210adf8b11fb56
#
_cell.length_a   1.000
_cell.length_b   1.000
_cell.length_c   1.000
_cell.angle_alpha   90.00
_cell.angle_beta   90.00
_cell.angle_gamma   90.00
#
_symmetry.space_group_name_H-M   'P 1'
#
loop_
_entity.id
_entity.type
_entity.pdbx_description
1 polymer ?
#
loop_
_entity_poly.entity_id
_entity_poly.type
_entity_poly.pdbx_seq_one_letter_code
_entity_poly.pdbx_strand_id
1 'polypeptide(L)'
;MGGDLIITGGVPLNGTVRIPAAKNSVLPLLAASLLCSGTVRLLAVPQLADVDTSLVLLRGAGCTARWQGSDITVQGMPSVCRLEPEAAAQMRASILFCAPLLARLGRVETVLPGGCRIGARPIDLHLSGLAQMGAHCREEGTRLILTAPAGLHGADITLGFPSVGATETLLLAAVCAQGETVLRGAAREPEIVDLAGFLNRCGGCVQGAGTGTVRVQGRRVLYGCSFAPMADRIVASTLACACAAAGGRVELTGCAPAVYAPLLEILAQMGCGIETGPESAVIVRSGALHGAGRVFTGVYPALATDAAPLLAAAMLCADSVSSIEDVVFERRFACADGFAAFGADVQVQQRTLHIRPVRQLQGAEAAVPDLRGEIGRASC
;
A
#
# COMPACT_ATOMS: atom_id res chain seq x y z
N MET A 1 -13.92 -5.02 -14.73
CA MET A 1 -15.26 -5.64 -14.64
C MET A 1 -15.82 -5.27 -13.29
N GLY A 2 -16.81 -4.38 -13.23
CA GLY A 2 -17.58 -4.13 -12.02
C GLY A 2 -18.60 -5.24 -11.88
N GLY A 3 -18.49 -6.04 -10.86
CA GLY A 3 -19.51 -7.04 -10.51
C GLY A 3 -20.14 -6.60 -9.18
N ASP A 4 -21.43 -6.93 -9.02
CA ASP A 4 -22.11 -6.71 -7.74
C ASP A 4 -21.68 -7.79 -6.76
N LEU A 5 -21.37 -7.39 -5.51
CA LEU A 5 -21.08 -8.26 -4.40
C LEU A 5 -22.31 -8.33 -3.49
N ILE A 6 -22.89 -9.53 -3.34
CA ILE A 6 -24.02 -9.76 -2.44
C ILE A 6 -23.49 -10.39 -1.15
N ILE A 7 -23.73 -9.73 0.00
CA ILE A 7 -23.29 -10.19 1.29
C ILE A 7 -24.53 -10.45 2.18
N THR A 8 -24.62 -11.65 2.74
CA THR A 8 -25.62 -11.99 3.76
C THR A 8 -24.96 -11.88 5.14
N GLY A 9 -25.34 -10.85 5.89
CA GLY A 9 -24.82 -10.60 7.24
C GLY A 9 -25.49 -11.43 8.34
N GLY A 10 -25.11 -11.15 9.59
CA GLY A 10 -25.73 -11.74 10.78
C GLY A 10 -25.15 -13.09 11.21
N VAL A 11 -24.05 -13.54 10.61
CA VAL A 11 -23.37 -14.80 10.96
C VAL A 11 -21.99 -14.49 11.56
N PRO A 12 -21.68 -15.00 12.78
CA PRO A 12 -20.35 -14.87 13.36
C PRO A 12 -19.27 -15.52 12.49
N LEU A 13 -18.12 -14.86 12.37
CA LEU A 13 -16.99 -15.35 11.58
C LEU A 13 -16.15 -16.33 12.41
N ASN A 14 -15.93 -17.53 11.87
CA ASN A 14 -15.11 -18.54 12.54
C ASN A 14 -14.20 -19.22 11.53
N GLY A 15 -12.92 -19.36 11.87
CA GLY A 15 -11.96 -20.10 11.04
C GLY A 15 -10.55 -19.54 11.09
N THR A 16 -9.69 -20.14 10.28
CA THR A 16 -8.29 -19.75 10.11
C THR A 16 -8.06 -19.27 8.68
N VAL A 17 -7.41 -18.12 8.52
CA VAL A 17 -7.09 -17.53 7.22
C VAL A 17 -5.59 -17.24 7.14
N ARG A 18 -4.95 -17.76 6.10
CA ARG A 18 -3.58 -17.36 5.76
C ARG A 18 -3.62 -16.04 4.98
N ILE A 19 -2.89 -15.06 5.49
CA ILE A 19 -2.84 -13.73 4.86
C ILE A 19 -2.01 -13.80 3.57
N PRO A 20 -2.55 -13.30 2.43
CA PRO A 20 -1.83 -13.27 1.16
C PRO A 20 -0.72 -12.22 1.17
N ALA A 21 0.14 -12.24 0.14
CA ALA A 21 1.16 -11.23 -0.04
C ALA A 21 0.56 -9.83 -0.26
N ALA A 22 1.27 -8.81 0.25
CA ALA A 22 0.82 -7.43 0.23
C ALA A 22 0.85 -6.82 -1.18
N LYS A 23 -0.28 -6.28 -1.64
CA LYS A 23 -0.34 -5.49 -2.87
C LYS A 23 0.71 -4.39 -2.87
N ASN A 24 0.80 -3.64 -1.79
CA ASN A 24 1.68 -2.48 -1.66
C ASN A 24 3.18 -2.87 -1.59
N SER A 25 3.50 -4.13 -1.33
CA SER A 25 4.85 -4.67 -1.49
C SER A 25 5.08 -5.19 -2.91
N VAL A 26 4.15 -5.95 -3.48
CA VAL A 26 4.30 -6.55 -4.82
C VAL A 26 4.55 -5.51 -5.90
N LEU A 27 3.84 -4.37 -5.89
CA LEU A 27 3.95 -3.35 -6.94
C LEU A 27 5.35 -2.72 -7.02
N PRO A 28 5.98 -2.25 -5.92
CA PRO A 28 7.36 -1.75 -5.98
C PRO A 28 8.38 -2.85 -6.32
N LEU A 29 8.16 -4.11 -5.92
CA LEU A 29 9.03 -5.23 -6.30
C LEU A 29 8.97 -5.53 -7.80
N LEU A 30 7.78 -5.44 -8.43
CA LEU A 30 7.63 -5.53 -9.87
C LEU A 30 8.36 -4.39 -10.60
N ALA A 31 8.24 -3.15 -10.11
CA ALA A 31 9.01 -2.03 -10.66
C ALA A 31 10.52 -2.25 -10.49
N ALA A 32 10.97 -2.73 -9.32
CA ALA A 32 12.37 -3.03 -9.02
C ALA A 32 12.96 -4.11 -9.94
N SER A 33 12.13 -5.04 -10.45
CA SER A 33 12.59 -6.08 -11.38
C SER A 33 13.22 -5.53 -12.67
N LEU A 34 12.85 -4.32 -13.10
CA LEU A 34 13.47 -3.61 -14.23
C LEU A 34 14.96 -3.28 -14.01
N LEU A 35 15.41 -3.29 -12.76
CA LEU A 35 16.81 -3.02 -12.41
C LEU A 35 17.68 -4.27 -12.47
N CYS A 36 17.08 -5.47 -12.53
CA CYS A 36 17.79 -6.73 -12.37
C CYS A 36 18.21 -7.32 -13.73
N SER A 37 19.45 -7.77 -13.83
CA SER A 37 19.89 -8.66 -14.88
C SER A 37 19.57 -10.10 -14.51
N GLY A 38 18.94 -10.85 -15.42
CA GLY A 38 18.51 -12.23 -15.16
C GLY A 38 17.05 -12.32 -14.72
N THR A 39 16.68 -13.46 -14.18
CA THR A 39 15.29 -13.78 -13.84
C THR A 39 14.96 -13.37 -12.42
N VAL A 40 13.90 -12.55 -12.28
CA VAL A 40 13.23 -12.29 -10.99
C VAL A 40 11.99 -13.16 -10.92
N ARG A 41 11.81 -13.89 -9.80
CA ARG A 41 10.62 -14.65 -9.49
C ARG A 41 10.02 -14.16 -8.18
N LEU A 42 8.82 -13.58 -8.24
CA LEU A 42 8.04 -13.23 -7.06
C LEU A 42 7.09 -14.37 -6.74
N LEU A 43 7.15 -14.86 -5.49
CA LEU A 43 6.43 -16.06 -5.06
C LEU A 43 5.06 -15.71 -4.46
N ALA A 44 4.07 -16.56 -4.68
CA ALA A 44 2.74 -16.49 -4.07
C ALA A 44 2.08 -15.08 -4.18
N VAL A 45 2.14 -14.47 -5.35
CA VAL A 45 1.57 -13.14 -5.62
C VAL A 45 0.05 -13.22 -5.74
N PRO A 46 -0.73 -12.34 -5.08
CA PRO A 46 -2.17 -12.32 -5.23
C PRO A 46 -2.58 -11.84 -6.63
N GLN A 47 -3.64 -12.43 -7.18
CA GLN A 47 -4.22 -12.00 -8.46
C GLN A 47 -5.03 -10.71 -8.26
N LEU A 48 -4.47 -9.58 -8.68
CA LEU A 48 -5.04 -8.25 -8.53
C LEU A 48 -4.90 -7.46 -9.84
N ALA A 49 -5.89 -6.62 -10.15
CA ALA A 49 -5.87 -5.78 -11.35
C ALA A 49 -4.61 -4.90 -11.45
N ASP A 50 -4.14 -4.31 -10.33
CA ASP A 50 -2.91 -3.51 -10.30
C ASP A 50 -1.67 -4.34 -10.62
N VAL A 51 -1.64 -5.63 -10.26
CA VAL A 51 -0.57 -6.56 -10.61
C VAL A 51 -0.58 -6.83 -12.11
N ASP A 52 -1.75 -7.13 -12.69
CA ASP A 52 -1.88 -7.35 -14.13
C ASP A 52 -1.50 -6.09 -14.93
N THR A 53 -1.91 -4.90 -14.46
CA THR A 53 -1.49 -3.61 -15.03
C THR A 53 0.04 -3.45 -14.97
N SER A 54 0.67 -3.84 -13.87
CA SER A 54 2.14 -3.82 -13.74
C SER A 54 2.82 -4.76 -14.75
N LEU A 55 2.23 -5.93 -15.02
CA LEU A 55 2.75 -6.83 -16.05
C LEU A 55 2.65 -6.23 -17.47
N VAL A 56 1.60 -5.44 -17.74
CA VAL A 56 1.48 -4.67 -19.00
C VAL A 56 2.61 -3.65 -19.10
N LEU A 57 2.87 -2.88 -18.02
CA LEU A 57 3.95 -1.89 -17.99
C LEU A 57 5.34 -2.53 -18.19
N LEU A 58 5.58 -3.69 -17.56
CA LEU A 58 6.85 -4.43 -17.71
C LEU A 58 7.05 -4.92 -19.14
N ARG A 59 6.00 -5.47 -19.78
CA ARG A 59 6.06 -5.93 -21.18
C ARG A 59 6.26 -4.74 -22.13
N GLY A 60 5.55 -3.64 -21.90
CA GLY A 60 5.71 -2.39 -22.65
C GLY A 60 7.11 -1.80 -22.54
N ALA A 61 7.79 -2.00 -21.41
CA ALA A 61 9.20 -1.61 -21.22
C ALA A 61 10.20 -2.56 -21.93
N GLY A 62 9.73 -3.65 -22.56
CA GLY A 62 10.56 -4.60 -23.30
C GLY A 62 10.97 -5.85 -22.51
N CYS A 63 10.44 -6.05 -21.31
CA CYS A 63 10.69 -7.26 -20.51
C CYS A 63 9.68 -8.37 -20.81
N THR A 64 10.06 -9.62 -20.59
CA THR A 64 9.10 -10.73 -20.50
C THR A 64 8.58 -10.84 -19.07
N ALA A 65 7.29 -10.64 -18.89
CA ALA A 65 6.63 -10.71 -17.58
C ALA A 65 5.37 -11.58 -17.67
N ARG A 66 5.25 -12.62 -16.84
CA ARG A 66 4.15 -13.59 -16.91
C ARG A 66 3.85 -14.23 -15.57
N TRP A 67 2.61 -14.63 -15.41
CA TRP A 67 2.20 -15.54 -14.36
C TRP A 67 2.75 -16.96 -14.58
N GLN A 68 3.11 -17.63 -13.51
CA GLN A 68 3.55 -19.01 -13.47
C GLN A 68 2.93 -19.70 -12.25
N GLY A 69 1.70 -20.16 -12.40
CA GLY A 69 0.84 -20.51 -11.25
C GLY A 69 0.50 -19.27 -10.44
N SER A 70 0.78 -19.30 -9.14
CA SER A 70 0.66 -18.15 -8.23
C SER A 70 1.90 -17.24 -8.20
N ASP A 71 2.94 -17.58 -8.96
CA ASP A 71 4.16 -16.78 -9.00
C ASP A 71 4.20 -15.89 -10.23
N ILE A 72 5.02 -14.85 -10.17
CA ILE A 72 5.33 -14.01 -11.34
C ILE A 72 6.80 -14.15 -11.67
N THR A 73 7.08 -14.32 -12.95
CA THR A 73 8.45 -14.33 -13.48
C THR A 73 8.65 -13.13 -14.40
N VAL A 74 9.72 -12.37 -14.14
CA VAL A 74 10.16 -11.23 -14.98
C VAL A 74 11.56 -11.51 -15.49
N GLN A 75 11.79 -11.34 -16.80
CA GLN A 75 13.05 -11.57 -17.47
C GLN A 75 13.36 -10.48 -18.50
N GLY A 76 14.63 -10.22 -18.71
CA GLY A 76 15.13 -9.24 -19.68
C GLY A 76 15.33 -7.87 -19.07
N MET A 77 16.12 -7.05 -19.76
CA MET A 77 16.38 -5.66 -19.40
C MET A 77 15.42 -4.74 -20.14
N PRO A 78 15.00 -3.62 -19.56
CA PRO A 78 14.17 -2.66 -20.26
C PRO A 78 14.92 -2.08 -21.46
N SER A 79 14.22 -1.91 -22.58
CA SER A 79 14.71 -1.34 -23.84
C SER A 79 13.83 -0.21 -24.38
N VAL A 80 12.64 -0.03 -23.78
CA VAL A 80 11.67 1.00 -24.16
C VAL A 80 11.53 1.98 -23.01
N CYS A 81 11.79 3.27 -23.29
CA CYS A 81 11.73 4.33 -22.28
C CYS A 81 10.35 4.97 -22.14
N ARG A 82 9.32 4.42 -22.76
CA ARG A 82 7.94 4.93 -22.69
C ARG A 82 7.05 3.92 -22.03
N LEU A 83 6.39 4.32 -20.94
CA LEU A 83 5.35 3.52 -20.31
C LEU A 83 4.08 3.57 -21.16
N GLU A 84 3.36 2.45 -21.18
CA GLU A 84 2.07 2.35 -21.85
C GLU A 84 1.07 3.32 -21.18
N PRO A 85 0.52 4.33 -21.93
CA PRO A 85 -0.19 5.45 -21.32
C PRO A 85 -1.50 5.03 -20.60
N GLU A 86 -2.24 4.09 -21.18
CA GLU A 86 -3.52 3.64 -20.61
C GLU A 86 -3.29 2.90 -19.30
N ALA A 87 -2.34 1.97 -19.26
CA ALA A 87 -1.95 1.26 -18.04
C ALA A 87 -1.37 2.22 -16.98
N ALA A 88 -0.52 3.18 -17.38
CA ALA A 88 0.04 4.15 -16.47
C ALA A 88 -1.03 5.06 -15.83
N ALA A 89 -2.05 5.45 -16.59
CA ALA A 89 -3.16 6.26 -16.10
C ALA A 89 -4.12 5.52 -15.18
N GLN A 90 -4.18 4.19 -15.21
CA GLN A 90 -5.08 3.40 -14.37
C GLN A 90 -4.57 3.21 -12.95
N MET A 91 -3.26 3.28 -12.71
CA MET A 91 -2.65 2.88 -11.46
C MET A 91 -1.73 3.97 -10.90
N ARG A 92 -1.94 4.34 -9.61
CA ARG A 92 -1.07 5.32 -8.93
C ARG A 92 0.39 4.86 -8.86
N ALA A 93 0.62 3.57 -8.63
CA ALA A 93 1.95 2.97 -8.51
C ALA A 93 2.74 2.97 -9.83
N SER A 94 2.15 3.36 -10.98
CA SER A 94 2.86 3.50 -12.25
C SER A 94 4.05 4.45 -12.16
N ILE A 95 4.02 5.46 -11.28
CA ILE A 95 5.15 6.37 -11.04
C ILE A 95 6.42 5.64 -10.58
N LEU A 96 6.29 4.50 -9.89
CA LEU A 96 7.42 3.71 -9.40
C LEU A 96 8.27 3.14 -10.56
N PHE A 97 7.64 2.89 -11.72
CA PHE A 97 8.34 2.38 -12.90
C PHE A 97 9.26 3.42 -13.56
N CYS A 98 9.04 4.72 -13.26
CA CYS A 98 9.85 5.80 -13.83
C CYS A 98 11.29 5.75 -13.32
N ALA A 99 11.50 5.50 -12.03
CA ALA A 99 12.85 5.50 -11.45
C ALA A 99 13.76 4.41 -12.01
N PRO A 100 13.34 3.14 -12.13
CA PRO A 100 14.14 2.09 -12.77
C PRO A 100 14.44 2.37 -14.25
N LEU A 101 13.45 2.83 -15.02
CA LEU A 101 13.64 3.15 -16.42
C LEU A 101 14.62 4.32 -16.59
N LEU A 102 14.47 5.36 -15.78
CA LEU A 102 15.41 6.49 -15.79
C LEU A 102 16.83 6.07 -15.43
N ALA A 103 17.00 5.22 -14.41
CA ALA A 103 18.31 4.71 -13.99
C ALA A 103 18.98 3.82 -15.06
N ARG A 104 18.18 3.07 -15.84
CA ARG A 104 18.71 2.15 -16.86
C ARG A 104 18.87 2.76 -18.24
N LEU A 105 17.94 3.62 -18.64
CA LEU A 105 17.85 4.15 -20.00
C LEU A 105 18.22 5.64 -20.10
N GLY A 106 18.39 6.33 -18.95
CA GLY A 106 18.64 7.77 -18.90
C GLY A 106 17.45 8.64 -19.31
N ARG A 107 16.33 8.02 -19.65
CA ARG A 107 15.08 8.69 -20.05
C ARG A 107 13.87 7.83 -19.75
N VAL A 108 12.77 8.47 -19.38
CA VAL A 108 11.44 7.84 -19.32
C VAL A 108 10.35 8.85 -19.71
N GLU A 109 9.36 8.37 -20.46
CA GLU A 109 8.12 9.09 -20.78
C GLU A 109 6.94 8.35 -20.21
N THR A 110 6.05 9.07 -19.54
CA THR A 110 4.81 8.54 -18.98
C THR A 110 3.70 9.60 -19.01
N VAL A 111 2.53 9.23 -18.53
CA VAL A 111 1.46 10.16 -18.19
C VAL A 111 1.37 10.34 -16.67
N LEU A 112 0.73 11.41 -16.23
CA LEU A 112 0.47 11.61 -14.80
C LEU A 112 -0.28 10.40 -14.24
N PRO A 113 0.16 9.83 -13.11
CA PRO A 113 -0.42 8.61 -12.58
C PRO A 113 -1.86 8.82 -12.11
N GLY A 114 -2.73 7.87 -12.42
CA GLY A 114 -4.12 7.84 -12.01
C GLY A 114 -4.33 7.29 -10.60
N GLY A 115 -5.44 6.60 -10.39
CA GLY A 115 -5.77 5.86 -9.17
C GLY A 115 -6.79 6.53 -8.25
N CYS A 116 -6.89 6.05 -7.02
CA CYS A 116 -7.95 6.34 -6.04
C CYS A 116 -8.05 7.82 -5.65
N ARG A 117 -9.29 8.35 -5.56
CA ARG A 117 -9.58 9.78 -5.29
C ARG A 117 -9.77 10.08 -3.79
N ILE A 118 -8.77 9.76 -2.96
CA ILE A 118 -8.81 9.95 -1.51
C ILE A 118 -8.25 11.31 -1.04
N GLY A 119 -7.94 12.21 -1.95
CA GLY A 119 -7.35 13.53 -1.71
C GLY A 119 -6.26 13.89 -2.70
N ALA A 120 -5.62 15.05 -2.51
CA ALA A 120 -4.44 15.44 -3.28
C ALA A 120 -3.29 14.46 -3.00
N ARG A 121 -2.72 13.92 -4.07
CA ARG A 121 -1.57 13.00 -4.00
C ARG A 121 -0.51 13.48 -5.00
N PRO A 122 0.11 14.63 -4.74
CA PRO A 122 1.12 15.20 -5.62
C PRO A 122 2.31 14.26 -5.76
N ILE A 123 3.05 14.38 -6.85
CA ILE A 123 4.29 13.64 -7.11
C ILE A 123 5.55 14.51 -6.92
N ASP A 124 5.37 15.69 -6.34
CA ASP A 124 6.40 16.70 -6.11
C ASP A 124 7.60 16.16 -5.33
N LEU A 125 7.37 15.36 -4.27
CA LEU A 125 8.44 14.73 -3.50
C LEU A 125 9.23 13.71 -4.34
N HIS A 126 8.57 12.97 -5.22
CA HIS A 126 9.24 12.06 -6.15
C HIS A 126 10.14 12.84 -7.11
N LEU A 127 9.59 13.87 -7.75
CA LEU A 127 10.30 14.67 -8.76
C LEU A 127 11.41 15.50 -8.14
N SER A 128 11.17 16.12 -6.98
CA SER A 128 12.18 16.89 -6.26
C SER A 128 13.37 16.03 -5.83
N GLY A 129 13.11 14.82 -5.31
CA GLY A 129 14.17 13.89 -4.95
C GLY A 129 14.96 13.40 -6.17
N LEU A 130 14.30 13.05 -7.27
CA LEU A 130 14.96 12.66 -8.51
C LEU A 130 15.78 13.83 -9.11
N ALA A 131 15.30 15.08 -9.01
CA ALA A 131 16.04 16.25 -9.45
C ALA A 131 17.34 16.45 -8.67
N GLN A 132 17.34 16.22 -7.35
CA GLN A 132 18.54 16.24 -6.53
C GLN A 132 19.55 15.15 -6.91
N MET A 133 19.07 14.05 -7.53
CA MET A 133 19.90 12.98 -8.09
C MET A 133 20.34 13.24 -9.54
N GLY A 134 20.09 14.44 -10.09
CA GLY A 134 20.52 14.83 -11.45
C GLY A 134 19.49 14.56 -12.56
N ALA A 135 18.24 14.25 -12.20
CA ALA A 135 17.18 14.13 -13.19
C ALA A 135 16.59 15.50 -13.56
N HIS A 136 16.20 15.67 -14.81
CA HIS A 136 15.42 16.79 -15.31
C HIS A 136 14.00 16.33 -15.59
N CYS A 137 13.03 17.10 -15.13
CA CYS A 137 11.61 16.85 -15.32
C CYS A 137 11.00 17.90 -16.25
N ARG A 138 10.18 17.45 -17.22
CA ARG A 138 9.38 18.30 -18.09
C ARG A 138 7.96 17.75 -18.15
N GLU A 139 7.01 18.62 -17.84
CA GLU A 139 5.58 18.34 -17.97
C GLU A 139 5.03 18.99 -19.23
N GLU A 140 4.30 18.21 -20.04
CA GLU A 140 3.63 18.64 -21.27
C GLU A 140 2.17 18.19 -21.23
N GLY A 141 1.29 19.01 -20.66
CA GLY A 141 -0.10 18.64 -20.40
C GLY A 141 -0.17 17.48 -19.42
N THR A 142 -0.66 16.31 -19.85
CA THR A 142 -0.71 15.09 -19.04
C THR A 142 0.55 14.24 -19.15
N ARG A 143 1.49 14.59 -20.04
CA ARG A 143 2.75 13.85 -20.23
C ARG A 143 3.82 14.31 -19.25
N LEU A 144 4.54 13.34 -18.72
CA LEU A 144 5.69 13.54 -17.85
C LEU A 144 6.92 12.92 -18.52
N ILE A 145 7.97 13.72 -18.73
CA ILE A 145 9.22 13.31 -19.34
C ILE A 145 10.34 13.54 -18.32
N LEU A 146 11.04 12.48 -17.93
CA LEU A 146 12.20 12.55 -17.07
C LEU A 146 13.43 12.15 -17.87
N THR A 147 14.54 12.90 -17.70
CA THR A 147 15.82 12.62 -18.35
C THR A 147 16.96 12.75 -17.35
N ALA A 148 17.97 11.91 -17.47
CA ALA A 148 19.20 11.94 -16.69
C ALA A 148 20.40 11.70 -17.65
N PRO A 149 20.79 12.69 -18.48
CA PRO A 149 21.76 12.49 -19.54
C PRO A 149 23.17 12.14 -19.03
N ALA A 150 23.51 12.55 -17.81
CA ALA A 150 24.77 12.16 -17.14
C ALA A 150 24.61 10.92 -16.24
N GLY A 151 23.44 10.26 -16.25
CA GLY A 151 23.05 9.26 -15.29
C GLY A 151 22.62 9.85 -13.94
N LEU A 152 22.07 9.00 -13.07
CA LEU A 152 21.72 9.39 -11.71
C LEU A 152 22.95 9.29 -10.80
N HIS A 153 23.07 10.23 -9.87
CA HIS A 153 24.12 10.25 -8.86
C HIS A 153 23.54 10.29 -7.43
N GLY A 154 24.33 9.86 -6.46
CA GLY A 154 23.96 9.91 -5.04
C GLY A 154 23.77 11.34 -4.54
N ALA A 155 22.87 11.49 -3.56
CA ALA A 155 22.53 12.78 -2.97
C ALA A 155 22.12 12.62 -1.49
N ASP A 156 22.23 13.69 -0.70
CA ASP A 156 21.63 13.78 0.64
C ASP A 156 20.27 14.47 0.52
N ILE A 157 19.20 13.69 0.60
CA ILE A 157 17.83 14.12 0.32
C ILE A 157 17.03 14.12 1.60
N THR A 158 16.36 15.23 1.91
CA THR A 158 15.43 15.31 3.03
C THR A 158 13.99 15.43 2.52
N LEU A 159 13.16 14.44 2.84
CA LEU A 159 11.72 14.50 2.56
C LEU A 159 11.02 15.33 3.64
N GLY A 160 10.24 16.32 3.21
CA GLY A 160 9.42 17.14 4.13
C GLY A 160 8.24 16.38 4.75
N PHE A 161 7.89 15.23 4.17
CA PHE A 161 6.88 14.31 4.67
C PHE A 161 7.31 12.87 4.37
N PRO A 162 7.12 11.89 5.29
CA PRO A 162 7.51 10.51 5.08
C PRO A 162 6.57 9.79 4.09
N SER A 163 6.67 10.19 2.82
CA SER A 163 5.89 9.62 1.73
C SER A 163 6.40 8.23 1.35
N VAL A 164 5.54 7.20 1.43
CA VAL A 164 5.86 5.83 1.01
C VAL A 164 6.29 5.81 -0.45
N GLY A 165 5.46 6.33 -1.36
CA GLY A 165 5.77 6.30 -2.79
C GLY A 165 7.04 7.06 -3.16
N ALA A 166 7.31 8.24 -2.54
CA ALA A 166 8.55 8.97 -2.78
C ALA A 166 9.76 8.19 -2.25
N THR A 167 9.66 7.58 -1.07
CA THR A 167 10.73 6.73 -0.51
C THR A 167 11.03 5.56 -1.45
N GLU A 168 10.00 4.84 -1.93
CA GLU A 168 10.15 3.73 -2.89
C GLU A 168 10.82 4.20 -4.19
N THR A 169 10.33 5.29 -4.78
CA THR A 169 10.90 5.87 -6.02
C THR A 169 12.38 6.19 -5.85
N LEU A 170 12.74 6.83 -4.73
CA LEU A 170 14.12 7.23 -4.49
C LEU A 170 15.04 6.05 -4.17
N LEU A 171 14.54 5.01 -3.49
CA LEU A 171 15.28 3.76 -3.30
C LEU A 171 15.57 3.07 -4.64
N LEU A 172 14.56 2.99 -5.52
CA LEU A 172 14.68 2.41 -6.86
C LEU A 172 15.66 3.18 -7.75
N ALA A 173 15.69 4.51 -7.62
CA ALA A 173 16.67 5.35 -8.33
C ALA A 173 18.07 5.19 -7.75
N ALA A 174 18.21 5.26 -6.42
CA ALA A 174 19.48 5.31 -5.71
C ALA A 174 20.29 4.01 -5.84
N VAL A 175 19.60 2.86 -5.87
CA VAL A 175 20.30 1.56 -5.89
C VAL A 175 21.17 1.34 -7.12
N CYS A 176 20.92 2.08 -8.22
CA CYS A 176 21.73 2.07 -9.44
C CYS A 176 22.44 3.40 -9.73
N ALA A 177 22.30 4.42 -8.86
CA ALA A 177 22.96 5.71 -9.00
C ALA A 177 24.48 5.62 -8.74
N GLN A 178 25.23 6.61 -9.19
CA GLN A 178 26.67 6.70 -8.89
C GLN A 178 26.88 7.28 -7.47
N GLY A 179 27.57 6.57 -6.60
CA GLY A 179 27.87 7.03 -5.24
C GLY A 179 26.84 6.62 -4.20
N GLU A 180 26.82 7.32 -3.07
CA GLU A 180 25.92 7.08 -1.94
C GLU A 180 24.75 8.07 -1.97
N THR A 181 23.55 7.56 -1.70
CA THR A 181 22.36 8.39 -1.40
C THR A 181 22.00 8.24 0.08
N VAL A 182 21.76 9.36 0.75
CA VAL A 182 21.19 9.40 2.11
C VAL A 182 19.81 10.00 2.02
N LEU A 183 18.79 9.23 2.37
CA LEU A 183 17.40 9.67 2.39
C LEU A 183 16.95 9.88 3.83
N ARG A 184 16.68 11.14 4.21
CA ARG A 184 16.17 11.54 5.52
C ARG A 184 14.68 11.82 5.46
N GLY A 185 13.96 11.59 6.57
CA GLY A 185 12.51 11.68 6.60
C GLY A 185 11.83 10.58 5.75
N ALA A 186 12.53 9.47 5.54
CA ALA A 186 12.02 8.32 4.81
C ALA A 186 10.80 7.71 5.50
N ALA A 187 9.90 7.15 4.72
CA ALA A 187 8.80 6.33 5.19
C ALA A 187 9.34 5.06 5.89
N ARG A 188 8.63 4.61 6.93
CA ARG A 188 9.10 3.54 7.82
C ARG A 188 8.25 2.27 7.69
N GLU A 189 7.28 2.28 6.81
CA GLU A 189 6.33 1.20 6.57
C GLU A 189 7.06 -0.12 6.29
N PRO A 190 6.50 -1.25 6.73
CA PRO A 190 7.07 -2.58 6.50
C PRO A 190 7.35 -2.88 5.03
N GLU A 191 6.54 -2.33 4.12
CA GLU A 191 6.70 -2.45 2.67
C GLU A 191 8.02 -1.83 2.16
N ILE A 192 8.53 -0.77 2.84
CA ILE A 192 9.86 -0.19 2.56
C ILE A 192 10.97 -1.15 2.98
N VAL A 193 10.79 -1.83 4.12
CA VAL A 193 11.75 -2.85 4.59
C VAL A 193 11.77 -4.03 3.62
N ASP A 194 10.63 -4.44 3.12
CA ASP A 194 10.47 -5.53 2.15
C ASP A 194 11.15 -5.20 0.81
N LEU A 195 10.93 -3.98 0.28
CA LEU A 195 11.61 -3.48 -0.92
C LEU A 195 13.14 -3.45 -0.73
N ALA A 196 13.62 -2.95 0.40
CA ALA A 196 15.05 -2.93 0.72
C ALA A 196 15.63 -4.34 0.80
N GLY A 197 14.89 -5.28 1.41
CA GLY A 197 15.24 -6.71 1.48
C GLY A 197 15.38 -7.33 0.09
N PHE A 198 14.42 -7.07 -0.81
CA PHE A 198 14.48 -7.50 -2.20
C PHE A 198 15.69 -6.93 -2.93
N LEU A 199 15.90 -5.60 -2.85
CA LEU A 199 17.04 -4.94 -3.50
C LEU A 199 18.37 -5.51 -3.00
N ASN A 200 18.50 -5.74 -1.70
CA ASN A 200 19.69 -6.36 -1.11
C ASN A 200 19.87 -7.82 -1.57
N ARG A 201 18.77 -8.57 -1.69
CA ARG A 201 18.79 -9.94 -2.23
C ARG A 201 19.28 -9.98 -3.69
N CYS A 202 18.99 -8.91 -4.44
CA CYS A 202 19.48 -8.73 -5.81
C CYS A 202 20.93 -8.21 -5.90
N GLY A 203 21.62 -8.04 -4.78
CA GLY A 203 23.01 -7.53 -4.75
C GLY A 203 23.12 -6.02 -4.55
N GLY A 204 22.03 -5.34 -4.23
CA GLY A 204 22.00 -3.95 -3.79
C GLY A 204 22.65 -3.75 -2.42
N CYS A 205 22.72 -2.50 -1.98
CA CYS A 205 23.24 -2.14 -0.66
C CYS A 205 22.38 -1.03 -0.06
N VAL A 206 21.30 -1.43 0.61
CA VAL A 206 20.32 -0.56 1.27
C VAL A 206 20.36 -0.83 2.77
N GLN A 207 20.56 0.21 3.57
CA GLN A 207 20.64 0.14 5.03
C GLN A 207 19.68 1.15 5.66
N GLY A 208 19.18 0.85 6.87
CA GLY A 208 18.32 1.74 7.63
C GLY A 208 16.85 1.77 7.20
N ALA A 209 16.41 0.90 6.30
CA ALA A 209 14.98 0.75 5.98
C ALA A 209 14.17 0.43 7.25
N GLY A 210 12.96 1.00 7.37
CA GLY A 210 12.16 0.95 8.60
C GLY A 210 12.52 2.03 9.62
N THR A 211 13.54 2.84 9.36
CA THR A 211 13.88 4.03 10.16
C THR A 211 13.64 5.31 9.35
N GLY A 212 13.74 6.47 10.00
CA GLY A 212 13.62 7.76 9.31
C GLY A 212 14.81 8.13 8.42
N THR A 213 15.87 7.30 8.37
CA THR A 213 17.05 7.56 7.53
C THR A 213 17.50 6.29 6.83
N VAL A 214 17.47 6.31 5.49
CA VAL A 214 17.92 5.19 4.67
C VAL A 214 19.18 5.60 3.90
N ARG A 215 20.18 4.71 3.87
CA ARG A 215 21.41 4.87 3.11
C ARG A 215 21.45 3.83 2.00
N VAL A 216 21.79 4.27 0.80
CA VAL A 216 21.86 3.42 -0.39
C VAL A 216 23.21 3.63 -1.06
N GLN A 217 24.02 2.59 -1.11
CA GLN A 217 25.21 2.59 -1.95
C GLN A 217 24.84 2.06 -3.34
N GLY A 218 24.95 2.89 -4.35
CA GLY A 218 24.58 2.51 -5.71
C GLY A 218 25.44 1.37 -6.27
N ARG A 219 24.84 0.53 -7.09
CA ARG A 219 25.46 -0.64 -7.73
C ARG A 219 25.19 -0.62 -9.24
N ARG A 220 26.21 -0.89 -10.03
CA ARG A 220 26.06 -0.93 -11.51
C ARG A 220 25.18 -2.10 -11.98
N VAL A 221 25.22 -3.21 -11.27
CA VAL A 221 24.51 -4.45 -11.62
C VAL A 221 23.75 -4.97 -10.42
N LEU A 222 22.47 -5.27 -10.64
CA LEU A 222 21.63 -6.06 -9.75
C LEU A 222 21.29 -7.38 -10.45
N TYR A 223 21.21 -8.46 -9.70
CA TYR A 223 20.97 -9.81 -10.21
C TYR A 223 19.52 -10.23 -10.00
N GLY A 224 19.04 -11.17 -10.82
CA GLY A 224 17.74 -11.79 -10.59
C GLY A 224 17.76 -12.65 -9.31
N CYS A 225 16.60 -12.77 -8.68
CA CYS A 225 16.41 -13.59 -7.49
C CYS A 225 15.00 -14.16 -7.40
N SER A 226 14.80 -15.14 -6.51
CA SER A 226 13.47 -15.53 -6.04
C SER A 226 13.19 -14.85 -4.70
N PHE A 227 12.00 -14.24 -4.57
CA PHE A 227 11.61 -13.49 -3.40
C PHE A 227 10.12 -13.68 -3.09
N ALA A 228 9.81 -13.88 -1.81
CA ALA A 228 8.44 -13.93 -1.31
C ALA A 228 8.10 -12.56 -0.72
N PRO A 229 7.15 -11.81 -1.31
CA PRO A 229 6.71 -10.53 -0.74
C PRO A 229 6.08 -10.74 0.63
N MET A 230 6.18 -9.74 1.50
CA MET A 230 5.58 -9.77 2.83
C MET A 230 4.05 -9.93 2.78
N ALA A 231 3.45 -10.44 3.86
CA ALA A 231 2.01 -10.55 4.00
C ALA A 231 1.32 -9.18 4.10
N ASP A 232 0.07 -9.11 3.61
CA ASP A 232 -0.71 -7.87 3.56
C ASP A 232 -1.32 -7.53 4.92
N ARG A 233 -0.68 -6.60 5.64
CA ARG A 233 -1.18 -6.09 6.93
C ARG A 233 -2.55 -5.41 6.82
N ILE A 234 -2.94 -4.96 5.63
CA ILE A 234 -4.24 -4.31 5.43
C ILE A 234 -5.33 -5.37 5.29
N VAL A 235 -5.05 -6.48 4.60
CA VAL A 235 -5.96 -7.64 4.57
C VAL A 235 -6.09 -8.24 5.97
N ALA A 236 -4.99 -8.37 6.73
CA ALA A 236 -5.05 -8.80 8.13
C ALA A 236 -5.92 -7.86 8.98
N SER A 237 -5.74 -6.54 8.82
CA SER A 237 -6.57 -5.52 9.48
C SER A 237 -8.05 -5.64 9.09
N THR A 238 -8.35 -5.91 7.81
CA THR A 238 -9.71 -6.08 7.31
C THR A 238 -10.43 -7.24 8.03
N LEU A 239 -9.77 -8.40 8.05
CA LEU A 239 -10.35 -9.59 8.67
C LEU A 239 -10.48 -9.45 10.19
N ALA A 240 -9.55 -8.76 10.85
CA ALA A 240 -9.64 -8.44 12.26
C ALA A 240 -10.84 -7.53 12.56
N CYS A 241 -11.05 -6.46 11.79
CA CYS A 241 -12.21 -5.59 11.91
C CYS A 241 -13.52 -6.31 11.56
N ALA A 242 -13.52 -7.17 10.54
CA ALA A 242 -14.69 -7.97 10.20
C ALA A 242 -15.11 -8.92 11.35
N CYS A 243 -14.14 -9.58 11.99
CA CYS A 243 -14.40 -10.39 13.19
C CYS A 243 -14.93 -9.54 14.36
N ALA A 244 -14.36 -8.34 14.56
CA ALA A 244 -14.85 -7.41 15.57
C ALA A 244 -16.30 -6.96 15.27
N ALA A 245 -16.66 -6.70 14.02
CA ALA A 245 -18.01 -6.31 13.61
C ALA A 245 -19.01 -7.46 13.69
N ALA A 246 -18.71 -8.63 13.12
CA ALA A 246 -19.62 -9.76 13.01
C ALA A 246 -19.66 -10.65 14.26
N GLY A 247 -18.62 -10.61 15.12
CA GLY A 247 -18.43 -11.58 16.21
C GLY A 247 -17.80 -12.88 15.73
N GLY A 248 -17.48 -13.76 16.69
CA GLY A 248 -16.88 -15.06 16.43
C GLY A 248 -15.40 -15.14 16.80
N ARG A 249 -14.66 -16.08 16.16
CA ARG A 249 -13.23 -16.32 16.38
C ARG A 249 -12.50 -16.54 15.06
N VAL A 250 -11.61 -15.64 14.72
CA VAL A 250 -10.79 -15.71 13.51
C VAL A 250 -9.32 -15.79 13.88
N GLU A 251 -8.61 -16.74 13.29
CA GLU A 251 -7.17 -16.87 13.38
C GLU A 251 -6.54 -16.43 12.05
N LEU A 252 -5.67 -15.42 12.11
CA LEU A 252 -4.91 -14.91 10.99
C LEU A 252 -3.49 -15.47 11.07
N THR A 253 -3.01 -16.09 10.00
CA THR A 253 -1.68 -16.72 9.94
C THR A 253 -0.81 -16.17 8.82
N GLY A 254 0.51 -16.26 8.97
CA GLY A 254 1.49 -15.82 7.98
C GLY A 254 1.69 -14.31 7.90
N CYS A 255 1.20 -13.54 8.90
CA CYS A 255 1.41 -12.10 9.02
C CYS A 255 1.80 -11.76 10.45
N ALA A 256 2.97 -11.15 10.65
CA ALA A 256 3.43 -10.74 11.97
C ALA A 256 2.52 -9.66 12.57
N PRO A 257 1.92 -9.86 13.76
CA PRO A 257 1.02 -8.90 14.38
C PRO A 257 1.65 -7.52 14.62
N ALA A 258 2.96 -7.47 14.80
CA ALA A 258 3.70 -6.23 15.02
C ALA A 258 3.50 -5.18 13.90
N VAL A 259 3.21 -5.61 12.64
CA VAL A 259 3.05 -4.67 11.52
C VAL A 259 1.68 -3.99 11.47
N TYR A 260 0.71 -4.44 12.27
CA TYR A 260 -0.62 -3.83 12.45
C TYR A 260 -1.05 -3.76 13.92
N ALA A 261 -0.09 -3.79 14.86
CA ALA A 261 -0.32 -3.76 16.30
C ALA A 261 -1.25 -2.63 16.77
N PRO A 262 -1.14 -1.37 16.30
CA PRO A 262 -2.03 -0.31 16.76
C PRO A 262 -3.52 -0.59 16.51
N LEU A 263 -3.86 -1.31 15.42
CA LEU A 263 -5.23 -1.73 15.19
C LEU A 263 -5.67 -2.79 16.22
N LEU A 264 -4.84 -3.80 16.47
CA LEU A 264 -5.15 -4.87 17.43
C LEU A 264 -5.34 -4.30 18.83
N GLU A 265 -4.55 -3.32 19.24
CA GLU A 265 -4.68 -2.63 20.53
C GLU A 265 -6.01 -1.90 20.63
N ILE A 266 -6.46 -1.22 19.57
CA ILE A 266 -7.76 -0.55 19.54
C ILE A 266 -8.90 -1.57 19.62
N LEU A 267 -8.83 -2.67 18.86
CA LEU A 267 -9.84 -3.72 18.92
C LEU A 267 -9.91 -4.39 20.30
N ALA A 268 -8.77 -4.55 20.97
CA ALA A 268 -8.74 -5.03 22.36
C ALA A 268 -9.43 -4.05 23.32
N GLN A 269 -9.19 -2.74 23.19
CA GLN A 269 -9.88 -1.69 23.96
C GLN A 269 -11.39 -1.67 23.66
N MET A 270 -11.80 -2.02 22.46
CA MET A 270 -13.21 -2.15 22.08
C MET A 270 -13.86 -3.45 22.62
N GLY A 271 -13.14 -4.33 23.31
CA GLY A 271 -13.66 -5.54 23.95
C GLY A 271 -13.39 -6.84 23.20
N CYS A 272 -12.56 -6.83 22.17
CA CYS A 272 -12.12 -8.07 21.53
C CYS A 272 -11.02 -8.76 22.34
N GLY A 273 -11.09 -10.08 22.47
CA GLY A 273 -9.97 -10.90 22.92
C GLY A 273 -8.92 -10.97 21.79
N ILE A 274 -7.65 -10.65 22.10
CA ILE A 274 -6.55 -10.70 21.14
C ILE A 274 -5.43 -11.57 21.70
N GLU A 275 -5.04 -12.60 20.95
CA GLU A 275 -3.88 -13.42 21.24
C GLU A 275 -2.90 -13.32 20.05
N THR A 276 -1.62 -13.13 20.30
CA THR A 276 -0.61 -12.96 19.24
C THR A 276 0.53 -13.97 19.37
N GLY A 277 0.93 -14.55 18.23
CA GLY A 277 2.16 -15.32 18.04
C GLY A 277 3.16 -14.56 17.15
N PRO A 278 4.26 -15.16 16.78
CA PRO A 278 5.28 -14.50 15.93
C PRO A 278 4.73 -14.08 14.56
N GLU A 279 3.92 -14.92 13.92
CA GLU A 279 3.30 -14.69 12.60
C GLU A 279 1.81 -15.00 12.60
N SER A 280 1.14 -14.88 13.74
CA SER A 280 -0.29 -15.15 13.85
C SER A 280 -0.96 -14.25 14.86
N ALA A 281 -2.24 -13.98 14.64
CA ALA A 281 -3.12 -13.33 15.61
C ALA A 281 -4.46 -14.04 15.65
N VAL A 282 -5.02 -14.21 16.84
CA VAL A 282 -6.40 -14.69 17.05
C VAL A 282 -7.22 -13.53 17.57
N ILE A 283 -8.32 -13.25 16.90
CA ILE A 283 -9.29 -12.23 17.27
C ILE A 283 -10.58 -12.93 17.69
N VAL A 284 -11.09 -12.60 18.87
CA VAL A 284 -12.32 -13.17 19.41
C VAL A 284 -13.26 -12.05 19.84
N ARG A 285 -14.49 -12.06 19.34
CA ARG A 285 -15.58 -11.24 19.88
C ARG A 285 -16.78 -12.10 20.23
N SER A 286 -17.04 -12.27 21.52
CA SER A 286 -18.18 -13.02 22.03
C SER A 286 -19.21 -12.15 22.80
N GLY A 287 -18.82 -10.93 23.18
CA GLY A 287 -19.61 -9.98 23.93
C GLY A 287 -19.99 -8.72 23.15
N ALA A 288 -20.41 -7.69 23.86
CA ALA A 288 -20.64 -6.35 23.31
C ALA A 288 -19.33 -5.76 22.79
N LEU A 289 -19.43 -4.97 21.72
CA LEU A 289 -18.33 -4.17 21.22
C LEU A 289 -18.50 -2.74 21.73
N HIS A 290 -17.47 -2.21 22.37
CA HIS A 290 -17.51 -0.87 22.96
C HIS A 290 -16.92 0.17 22.00
N GLY A 291 -17.31 1.43 22.15
CA GLY A 291 -16.74 2.51 21.37
C GLY A 291 -15.25 2.70 21.65
N ALA A 292 -14.49 3.05 20.64
CA ALA A 292 -13.04 3.30 20.75
C ALA A 292 -12.70 4.72 21.25
N GLY A 293 -13.70 5.57 21.51
CA GLY A 293 -13.46 6.98 21.81
C GLY A 293 -12.88 7.74 20.61
N ARG A 294 -11.83 8.52 20.82
CA ARG A 294 -11.17 9.28 19.75
C ARG A 294 -9.90 8.59 19.28
N VAL A 295 -9.87 8.23 17.99
CA VAL A 295 -8.75 7.55 17.34
C VAL A 295 -8.12 8.46 16.28
N PHE A 296 -6.80 8.37 16.14
CA PHE A 296 -6.04 9.10 15.13
C PHE A 296 -5.29 8.12 14.23
N THR A 297 -5.36 8.34 12.93
CA THR A 297 -4.43 7.68 12.02
C THR A 297 -3.12 8.48 11.92
N GLY A 298 -2.11 7.89 11.33
CA GLY A 298 -0.83 8.57 11.16
C GLY A 298 0.13 7.80 10.28
N VAL A 299 1.32 8.36 10.13
CA VAL A 299 2.44 7.67 9.49
C VAL A 299 2.93 6.54 10.40
N TYR A 300 3.38 5.45 9.77
CA TYR A 300 3.87 4.29 10.51
C TYR A 300 4.99 4.66 11.52
N PRO A 301 4.94 4.16 12.79
CA PRO A 301 4.16 3.02 13.26
C PRO A 301 2.79 3.34 13.87
N ALA A 302 2.24 4.53 13.67
CA ALA A 302 0.87 4.82 14.10
C ALA A 302 -0.16 3.97 13.33
N LEU A 303 -1.45 4.09 13.72
CA LEU A 303 -2.53 3.42 12.99
C LEU A 303 -2.52 3.86 11.53
N ALA A 304 -2.39 2.90 10.62
CA ALA A 304 -2.36 3.17 9.19
C ALA A 304 -3.67 3.82 8.71
N THR A 305 -3.55 4.86 7.89
CA THR A 305 -4.71 5.53 7.26
C THR A 305 -5.58 4.54 6.46
N ASP A 306 -4.99 3.50 5.89
CA ASP A 306 -5.71 2.43 5.18
C ASP A 306 -6.63 1.62 6.10
N ALA A 307 -6.34 1.54 7.40
CA ALA A 307 -7.17 0.85 8.37
C ALA A 307 -8.38 1.69 8.85
N ALA A 308 -8.39 3.01 8.59
CA ALA A 308 -9.45 3.88 9.10
C ALA A 308 -10.86 3.49 8.65
N PRO A 309 -11.16 3.23 7.35
CA PRO A 309 -12.49 2.79 6.92
C PRO A 309 -12.88 1.43 7.49
N LEU A 310 -11.89 0.53 7.68
CA LEU A 310 -12.09 -0.82 8.21
C LEU A 310 -12.49 -0.76 9.69
N LEU A 311 -11.74 0.03 10.46
CA LEU A 311 -12.02 0.27 11.88
C LEU A 311 -13.34 1.01 12.06
N ALA A 312 -13.65 2.00 11.18
CA ALA A 312 -14.93 2.68 11.18
C ALA A 312 -16.09 1.70 11.03
N ALA A 313 -16.00 0.72 10.11
CA ALA A 313 -17.01 -0.33 9.96
C ALA A 313 -17.21 -1.14 11.25
N ALA A 314 -16.13 -1.52 11.95
CA ALA A 314 -16.24 -2.18 13.24
C ALA A 314 -16.90 -1.28 14.31
N MET A 315 -16.56 0.03 14.32
CA MET A 315 -17.16 1.01 15.26
C MET A 315 -18.66 1.22 15.04
N LEU A 316 -19.21 0.99 13.83
CA LEU A 316 -20.66 1.04 13.61
C LEU A 316 -21.43 0.00 14.43
N CYS A 317 -20.77 -1.08 14.83
CA CYS A 317 -21.34 -2.16 15.64
C CYS A 317 -21.09 -1.96 17.15
N ALA A 318 -20.49 -0.84 17.58
CA ALA A 318 -20.19 -0.54 18.96
C ALA A 318 -21.38 0.09 19.70
N ASP A 319 -21.42 -0.09 21.03
CA ASP A 319 -22.48 0.40 21.91
C ASP A 319 -22.32 1.87 22.34
N SER A 320 -21.21 2.51 22.02
CA SER A 320 -20.89 3.87 22.44
C SER A 320 -20.16 4.67 21.36
N VAL A 321 -20.09 5.98 21.54
CA VAL A 321 -19.58 6.95 20.55
C VAL A 321 -18.11 6.71 20.23
N SER A 322 -17.79 6.81 18.96
CA SER A 322 -16.41 6.77 18.45
C SER A 322 -16.15 7.90 17.46
N SER A 323 -14.90 8.27 17.28
CA SER A 323 -14.46 9.15 16.20
C SER A 323 -13.08 8.77 15.68
N ILE A 324 -12.88 8.91 14.38
CA ILE A 324 -11.57 8.69 13.73
C ILE A 324 -11.18 9.97 12.99
N GLU A 325 -10.01 10.50 13.30
CA GLU A 325 -9.39 11.62 12.58
C GLU A 325 -8.27 11.09 11.68
N ASP A 326 -8.36 11.34 10.36
CA ASP A 326 -7.29 11.00 9.43
C ASP A 326 -6.38 12.21 9.19
N VAL A 327 -5.12 12.12 9.66
CA VAL A 327 -4.16 13.21 9.51
C VAL A 327 -3.38 13.16 8.19
N VAL A 328 -3.58 12.10 7.38
CA VAL A 328 -2.83 11.87 6.13
C VAL A 328 -3.62 12.34 4.91
N PHE A 329 -4.89 11.93 4.77
CA PHE A 329 -5.70 12.23 3.60
C PHE A 329 -6.99 13.00 3.94
N GLU A 330 -7.32 14.00 3.09
CA GLU A 330 -8.48 14.87 3.31
C GLU A 330 -9.81 14.18 3.08
N ARG A 331 -9.85 13.19 2.18
CA ARG A 331 -11.09 12.50 1.75
C ARG A 331 -11.10 11.02 2.09
N ARG A 332 -10.45 10.63 3.18
CA ARG A 332 -10.39 9.23 3.61
C ARG A 332 -11.77 8.64 3.89
N PHE A 333 -12.69 9.44 4.38
CA PHE A 333 -14.02 9.00 4.78
C PHE A 333 -15.09 9.21 3.70
N ALA A 334 -14.75 9.12 2.42
CA ALA A 334 -15.73 9.08 1.32
C ALA A 334 -16.68 7.85 1.44
N CYS A 335 -16.34 6.85 2.25
CA CYS A 335 -17.20 5.72 2.57
C CYS A 335 -18.39 6.07 3.49
N ALA A 336 -18.41 7.24 4.13
CA ALA A 336 -19.45 7.61 5.10
C ALA A 336 -20.87 7.61 4.50
N ASP A 337 -21.03 8.04 3.24
CA ASP A 337 -22.32 8.01 2.55
C ASP A 337 -22.85 6.57 2.44
N GLY A 338 -21.93 5.60 2.21
CA GLY A 338 -22.30 4.20 2.21
C GLY A 338 -22.69 3.68 3.59
N PHE A 339 -22.02 4.09 4.64
CA PHE A 339 -22.41 3.74 6.01
C PHE A 339 -23.79 4.31 6.37
N ALA A 340 -24.07 5.55 5.96
CA ALA A 340 -25.39 6.16 6.13
C ALA A 340 -26.51 5.37 5.41
N ALA A 341 -26.23 4.78 4.24
CA ALA A 341 -27.19 3.94 3.52
C ALA A 341 -27.59 2.69 4.34
N PHE A 342 -26.70 2.15 5.17
CA PHE A 342 -27.00 1.05 6.13
C PHE A 342 -27.72 1.55 7.39
N GLY A 343 -28.12 2.83 7.48
CA GLY A 343 -28.79 3.39 8.64
C GLY A 343 -27.85 3.78 9.80
N ALA A 344 -26.55 3.86 9.55
CA ALA A 344 -25.57 4.31 10.53
C ALA A 344 -25.70 5.82 10.80
N ASP A 345 -25.57 6.25 12.06
CA ASP A 345 -25.47 7.66 12.44
C ASP A 345 -24.00 8.10 12.36
N VAL A 346 -23.61 8.59 11.20
CA VAL A 346 -22.25 9.01 10.91
C VAL A 346 -22.21 10.46 10.36
N GLN A 347 -21.18 11.20 10.75
CA GLN A 347 -20.98 12.57 10.30
C GLN A 347 -19.50 12.82 10.03
N VAL A 348 -19.17 13.29 8.83
CA VAL A 348 -17.81 13.76 8.48
C VAL A 348 -17.71 15.25 8.73
N GLN A 349 -16.76 15.65 9.58
CA GLN A 349 -16.40 17.05 9.80
C GLN A 349 -14.90 17.22 9.51
N GLN A 350 -14.58 17.94 8.44
CA GLN A 350 -13.20 18.07 7.95
C GLN A 350 -12.55 16.71 7.69
N ARG A 351 -11.59 16.30 8.53
CA ARG A 351 -10.85 15.03 8.44
C ARG A 351 -11.30 14.00 9.50
N THR A 352 -12.38 14.29 10.22
CA THR A 352 -12.89 13.45 11.31
C THR A 352 -14.21 12.82 10.92
N LEU A 353 -14.31 11.51 11.05
CA LEU A 353 -15.56 10.76 11.01
C LEU A 353 -16.06 10.57 12.45
N HIS A 354 -17.24 11.07 12.77
CA HIS A 354 -17.95 10.85 14.01
C HIS A 354 -18.95 9.73 13.81
N ILE A 355 -19.02 8.81 14.75
CA ILE A 355 -19.89 7.62 14.72
C ILE A 355 -20.65 7.56 16.03
N ARG A 356 -22.00 7.52 15.95
CA ARG A 356 -22.87 7.32 17.09
C ARG A 356 -23.52 5.95 17.01
N PRO A 357 -23.74 5.28 18.16
CA PRO A 357 -24.38 3.99 18.18
C PRO A 357 -25.80 4.07 17.66
N VAL A 358 -26.21 3.10 16.86
CA VAL A 358 -27.58 2.90 16.41
C VAL A 358 -28.11 1.58 16.94
N ARG A 359 -29.41 1.45 17.04
CA ARG A 359 -30.04 0.21 17.58
C ARG A 359 -29.75 -0.99 16.68
N GLN A 360 -29.77 -0.78 15.36
CA GLN A 360 -29.58 -1.84 14.36
C GLN A 360 -29.24 -1.21 13.00
N LEU A 361 -28.24 -1.77 12.33
CA LEU A 361 -27.97 -1.50 10.93
C LEU A 361 -28.95 -2.28 10.04
N GLN A 362 -29.21 -1.78 8.83
CA GLN A 362 -30.16 -2.35 7.88
C GLN A 362 -29.41 -2.79 6.61
N GLY A 363 -29.96 -3.79 5.91
CA GLY A 363 -29.47 -4.14 4.59
C GLY A 363 -29.69 -3.00 3.61
N ALA A 364 -28.71 -2.71 2.78
CA ALA A 364 -28.76 -1.65 1.77
C ALA A 364 -27.91 -1.99 0.54
N GLU A 365 -28.24 -1.35 -0.56
CA GLU A 365 -27.39 -1.26 -1.72
C GLU A 365 -26.50 0.00 -1.60
N ALA A 366 -25.19 -0.18 -1.74
CA ALA A 366 -24.25 0.94 -1.61
C ALA A 366 -23.18 0.88 -2.70
N ALA A 367 -23.04 1.99 -3.43
CA ALA A 367 -21.96 2.16 -4.39
C ALA A 367 -20.62 2.36 -3.70
N VAL A 368 -19.56 1.81 -4.24
CA VAL A 368 -18.21 1.84 -3.67
C VAL A 368 -17.39 2.95 -4.30
N PRO A 369 -16.99 4.02 -3.57
CA PRO A 369 -16.29 5.16 -4.13
C PRO A 369 -14.78 4.93 -4.29
N ASP A 370 -14.19 4.05 -3.48
CA ASP A 370 -12.74 3.78 -3.47
C ASP A 370 -12.45 2.39 -2.90
N LEU A 371 -11.24 1.88 -3.18
CA LEU A 371 -10.80 0.54 -2.82
C LEU A 371 -10.94 0.21 -1.32
N ARG A 372 -10.65 1.16 -0.43
CA ARG A 372 -10.68 0.90 1.02
C ARG A 372 -12.09 1.05 1.60
N GLY A 373 -12.89 1.94 1.04
CA GLY A 373 -14.30 2.06 1.37
C GLY A 373 -15.11 0.81 1.00
N GLU A 374 -14.73 0.12 -0.08
CA GLU A 374 -15.32 -1.15 -0.49
C GLU A 374 -15.22 -2.22 0.60
N ILE A 375 -14.01 -2.43 1.10
CA ILE A 375 -13.74 -3.43 2.13
C ILE A 375 -14.48 -3.09 3.43
N GLY A 376 -14.46 -1.82 3.84
CA GLY A 376 -15.18 -1.37 5.04
C GLY A 376 -16.69 -1.64 4.97
N ARG A 377 -17.33 -1.47 3.82
CA ARG A 377 -18.75 -1.77 3.62
C ARG A 377 -19.06 -3.26 3.61
N ALA A 378 -18.16 -4.08 3.06
CA ALA A 378 -18.31 -5.52 3.06
C ALA A 378 -18.23 -6.12 4.47
N SER A 379 -17.72 -5.38 5.44
CA SER A 379 -17.57 -5.82 6.85
C SER A 379 -18.78 -5.47 7.72
N CYS A 380 -19.69 -4.62 7.25
CA CYS A 380 -20.95 -4.29 7.90
C CYS A 380 -22.05 -5.24 7.44
#